data_2c22a798dd3b6e05b2ee74ca19062468
#
_entry.id   2c22a798dd3b6e05b2ee74ca19062468
#
_cell.length_a   1.000
_cell.length_b   1.000
_cell.length_c   1.000
_cell.angle_alpha   90.00
_cell.angle_beta   90.00
_cell.angle_gamma   90.00
#
_symmetry.space_group_name_H-M   'P 1'
#
loop_
_entity.id
_entity.type
_entity.pdbx_description
1 polymer ?
#
loop_
_entity_poly.entity_id
_entity_poly.type
_entity_poly.pdbx_seq_one_letter_code
_entity_poly.pdbx_strand_id
1 'polypeptide(L)'
;MAGMSTSTVSILVVDDEPDLRTLYELTLLREGYRVETAACLQQARALLQAQHFDVLLTDMRLPDGLGLELLQELQAQQRSERCIVMTAYGSAENAVQALRAGAFDYLTKPVDLKQFRSVVASAVQGAEGLPSLGAITPSATPPWITPMPPDASTVGTSAG
;
A
#
# COMPACT_ATOMS: atom_id res chain seq x y z
N MET A 1 15.68 -23.09 -12.09
CA MET A 1 15.50 -22.73 -12.05
C MET A 1 15.27 -21.93 -11.92
N ALA A 2 15.25 -22.04 -11.96
CA ALA A 2 15.03 -21.30 -11.77
C ALA A 2 14.73 -20.62 -11.48
N GLY A 3 14.61 -20.57 -11.39
CA GLY A 3 14.29 -19.85 -11.11
C GLY A 3 14.10 -19.37 -10.64
N MET A 4 14.00 -19.47 -10.60
CA MET A 4 13.79 -18.97 -10.21
C MET A 4 13.62 -18.26 -9.80
N SER A 5 13.78 -18.22 -9.64
CA SER A 5 13.68 -17.43 -9.34
C SER A 5 12.84 -16.74 -9.13
N THR A 6 12.45 -16.93 -9.13
CA THR A 6 11.45 -16.38 -9.10
C THR A 6 11.12 -16.07 -7.97
N SER A 7 11.36 -15.09 -7.65
CA SER A 7 11.14 -14.65 -6.50
C SER A 7 9.75 -14.66 -6.22
N THR A 8 9.37 -15.22 -5.24
CA THR A 8 8.02 -15.17 -4.79
C THR A 8 7.83 -13.85 -4.07
N VAL A 9 6.79 -13.16 -4.41
CA VAL A 9 6.48 -11.89 -3.78
C VAL A 9 6.04 -12.13 -2.34
N SER A 10 6.57 -11.35 -1.42
CA SER A 10 6.25 -11.47 0.00
C SER A 10 5.40 -10.31 0.46
N ILE A 11 4.33 -10.60 1.17
CA ILE A 11 3.40 -9.59 1.65
C ILE A 11 3.19 -9.74 3.14
N LEU A 12 3.22 -8.63 3.87
CA LEU A 12 2.92 -8.62 5.29
C LEU A 12 1.56 -7.98 5.48
N VAL A 13 0.65 -8.67 6.16
CA VAL A 13 -0.68 -8.17 6.44
C VAL A 13 -0.79 -7.89 7.93
N VAL A 14 -1.14 -6.66 8.29
CA VAL A 14 -1.25 -6.26 9.68
C VAL A 14 -2.69 -5.83 9.96
N ASP A 15 -3.42 -6.61 10.72
CA ASP A 15 -4.80 -6.33 11.04
C ASP A 15 -5.12 -7.02 12.36
N ASP A 16 -5.73 -6.31 13.29
CA ASP A 16 -6.00 -6.88 14.60
C ASP A 16 -7.26 -7.75 14.62
N GLU A 17 -8.04 -7.74 13.57
CA GLU A 17 -9.23 -8.58 13.52
C GLU A 17 -8.88 -9.93 12.90
N PRO A 18 -8.97 -11.01 13.66
CA PRO A 18 -8.49 -12.30 13.18
C PRO A 18 -9.23 -12.78 11.93
N ASP A 19 -10.53 -12.54 11.86
CA ASP A 19 -11.30 -13.00 10.71
C ASP A 19 -10.88 -12.29 9.44
N LEU A 20 -10.68 -10.98 9.52
CA LEU A 20 -10.26 -10.22 8.36
C LEU A 20 -8.83 -10.58 7.99
N ARG A 21 -7.98 -10.74 8.99
CA ARG A 21 -6.59 -11.10 8.73
C ARG A 21 -6.52 -12.42 7.98
N THR A 22 -7.32 -13.39 8.39
CA THR A 22 -7.35 -14.68 7.71
C THR A 22 -7.89 -14.53 6.30
N LEU A 23 -8.93 -13.73 6.12
CA LEU A 23 -9.51 -13.54 4.80
C LEU A 23 -8.48 -12.94 3.84
N TYR A 24 -7.76 -11.91 4.28
CA TYR A 24 -6.77 -11.29 3.43
C TYR A 24 -5.62 -12.25 3.14
N GLU A 25 -5.20 -13.01 4.16
CA GLU A 25 -4.14 -13.97 3.97
C GLU A 25 -4.52 -15.01 2.92
N LEU A 26 -5.71 -15.59 3.04
CA LEU A 26 -6.12 -16.62 2.09
C LEU A 26 -6.29 -16.05 0.69
N THR A 27 -6.80 -14.84 0.59
CA THR A 27 -6.98 -14.21 -0.70
C THR A 27 -5.63 -14.03 -1.40
N LEU A 28 -4.62 -13.61 -0.65
CA LEU A 28 -3.31 -13.38 -1.23
C LEU A 28 -2.58 -14.68 -1.51
N LEU A 29 -2.76 -15.69 -0.68
CA LEU A 29 -2.14 -16.99 -0.92
C LEU A 29 -2.68 -17.58 -2.23
N ARG A 30 -3.95 -17.34 -2.53
CA ARG A 30 -4.51 -17.83 -3.78
C ARG A 30 -3.89 -17.14 -4.99
N GLU A 31 -3.37 -15.94 -4.82
CA GLU A 31 -2.71 -15.25 -5.90
C GLU A 31 -1.24 -15.68 -6.06
N GLY A 32 -0.80 -16.59 -5.23
CA GLY A 32 0.57 -17.09 -5.34
C GLY A 32 1.60 -16.34 -4.53
N TYR A 33 1.18 -15.41 -3.68
CA TYR A 33 2.13 -14.65 -2.87
C TYR A 33 2.49 -15.39 -1.58
N ARG A 34 3.62 -15.02 -1.01
CA ARG A 34 3.98 -15.48 0.31
C ARG A 34 3.41 -14.48 1.28
N VAL A 35 2.77 -14.91 2.34
CA VAL A 35 2.08 -14.01 3.25
C VAL A 35 2.48 -14.27 4.68
N GLU A 36 2.83 -13.20 5.39
CA GLU A 36 3.00 -13.24 6.84
C GLU A 36 1.95 -12.33 7.43
N THR A 37 1.54 -12.58 8.65
CA THR A 37 0.51 -11.77 9.27
C THR A 37 0.94 -11.29 10.63
N ALA A 38 0.40 -10.15 11.05
CA ALA A 38 0.66 -9.59 12.36
C ALA A 38 -0.63 -8.99 12.88
N ALA A 39 -0.83 -9.03 14.18
CA ALA A 39 -2.03 -8.50 14.80
C ALA A 39 -1.83 -7.12 15.41
N CYS A 40 -0.63 -6.64 15.46
CA CYS A 40 -0.31 -5.36 16.07
C CYS A 40 1.01 -4.83 15.54
N LEU A 41 1.35 -3.61 15.93
CA LEU A 41 2.58 -2.99 15.47
C LEU A 41 3.81 -3.76 15.95
N GLN A 42 3.79 -4.21 17.18
CA GLN A 42 4.95 -4.90 17.73
C GLN A 42 5.27 -6.15 16.91
N GLN A 43 4.27 -6.93 16.57
CA GLN A 43 4.48 -8.13 15.76
C GLN A 43 4.95 -7.76 14.37
N ALA A 44 4.37 -6.73 13.80
CA ALA A 44 4.75 -6.29 12.47
C ALA A 44 6.20 -5.83 12.46
N ARG A 45 6.61 -5.08 13.47
CA ARG A 45 7.99 -4.61 13.54
C ARG A 45 8.97 -5.78 13.65
N ALA A 46 8.61 -6.80 14.42
CA ALA A 46 9.48 -7.96 14.55
C ALA A 46 9.66 -8.65 13.19
N LEU A 47 8.59 -8.79 12.43
CA LEU A 47 8.69 -9.40 11.11
C LEU A 47 9.47 -8.53 10.14
N LEU A 48 9.28 -7.23 10.19
CA LEU A 48 9.99 -6.32 9.30
C LEU A 48 11.49 -6.28 9.64
N GLN A 49 11.84 -6.50 10.88
CA GLN A 49 13.24 -6.57 11.24
C GLN A 49 13.87 -7.89 10.80
N ALA A 50 13.07 -8.95 10.75
CA ALA A 50 13.59 -10.25 10.38
C ALA A 50 13.74 -10.44 8.88
N GLN A 51 12.94 -9.77 8.09
CA GLN A 51 12.99 -9.95 6.64
C GLN A 51 12.40 -8.76 5.92
N HIS A 52 12.62 -8.70 4.62
CA HIS A 52 12.03 -7.68 3.79
C HIS A 52 10.76 -8.21 3.15
N PHE A 53 9.84 -7.33 2.84
CA PHE A 53 8.63 -7.68 2.16
C PHE A 53 8.52 -6.79 0.93
N ASP A 54 7.75 -7.23 -0.03
CA ASP A 54 7.51 -6.42 -1.22
C ASP A 54 6.35 -5.46 -0.96
N VAL A 55 5.36 -5.90 -0.22
CA VAL A 55 4.18 -5.10 0.07
C VAL A 55 3.81 -5.23 1.53
N LEU A 56 3.42 -4.12 2.13
CA LEU A 56 2.91 -4.09 3.50
C LEU A 56 1.46 -3.62 3.45
N LEU A 57 0.54 -4.42 3.98
CA LEU A 57 -0.85 -4.04 4.09
C LEU A 57 -1.12 -3.83 5.57
N THR A 58 -1.52 -2.66 5.98
CA THR A 58 -1.74 -2.42 7.39
C THR A 58 -3.02 -1.65 7.63
N ASP A 59 -3.69 -2.00 8.72
CA ASP A 59 -4.81 -1.24 9.17
C ASP A 59 -4.32 0.11 9.66
N MET A 60 -5.13 1.13 9.54
CA MET A 60 -4.76 2.46 10.02
C MET A 60 -4.64 2.45 11.55
N ARG A 61 -5.54 1.76 12.23
CA ARG A 61 -5.54 1.73 13.68
C ARG A 61 -5.31 0.33 14.17
N LEU A 62 -4.35 0.19 15.05
CA LEU A 62 -3.98 -1.08 15.65
C LEU A 62 -4.00 -0.92 17.17
N PRO A 63 -4.04 -2.01 17.92
CA PRO A 63 -4.15 -1.91 19.38
C PRO A 63 -3.05 -1.10 20.03
N ASP A 64 -1.87 -1.12 19.47
CA ASP A 64 -0.70 -0.48 20.06
C ASP A 64 -0.23 0.73 19.26
N GLY A 65 -1.07 1.27 18.39
CA GLY A 65 -0.71 2.50 17.69
C GLY A 65 -1.31 2.59 16.31
N LEU A 66 -0.75 3.46 15.50
CA LEU A 66 -1.25 3.66 14.15
C LEU A 66 -0.39 2.96 13.12
N GLY A 67 -1.04 2.39 12.13
CA GLY A 67 -0.30 1.74 11.04
C GLY A 67 0.65 2.67 10.33
N LEU A 68 0.34 3.98 10.34
CA LEU A 68 1.22 4.95 9.70
C LEU A 68 2.60 4.98 10.33
N GLU A 69 2.73 4.55 11.57
CA GLU A 69 4.04 4.52 12.21
C GLU A 69 4.97 3.56 11.47
N LEU A 70 4.42 2.47 10.94
CA LEU A 70 5.23 1.53 10.17
C LEU A 70 5.73 2.18 8.89
N LEU A 71 4.90 2.96 8.24
CA LEU A 71 5.30 3.65 7.00
C LEU A 71 6.43 4.62 7.30
N GLN A 72 6.31 5.36 8.38
CA GLN A 72 7.31 6.34 8.73
C GLN A 72 8.64 5.65 9.06
N GLU A 73 8.57 4.53 9.75
CA GLU A 73 9.77 3.78 10.10
C GLU A 73 10.45 3.21 8.85
N LEU A 74 9.67 2.69 7.93
CA LEU A 74 10.24 2.15 6.71
C LEU A 74 10.90 3.24 5.87
N GLN A 75 10.29 4.41 5.82
CA GLN A 75 10.89 5.51 5.10
C GLN A 75 12.17 5.97 5.76
N ALA A 76 12.18 6.04 7.08
CA ALA A 76 13.38 6.44 7.80
C ALA A 76 14.52 5.46 7.56
N GLN A 77 14.21 4.20 7.35
CA GLN A 77 15.20 3.18 7.07
C GLN A 77 15.48 3.03 5.58
N GLN A 78 14.84 3.84 4.78
CA GLN A 78 15.01 3.83 3.33
C GLN A 78 14.67 2.46 2.73
N ARG A 79 13.68 1.84 3.28
CA ARG A 79 13.25 0.53 2.78
C ARG A 79 12.29 0.71 1.61
N SER A 80 12.17 -0.31 0.81
CA SER A 80 11.43 -0.23 -0.43
C SER A 80 10.08 -0.90 -0.42
N GLU A 81 9.61 -1.37 0.73
CA GLU A 81 8.30 -1.99 0.79
C GLU A 81 7.23 -0.98 0.35
N ARG A 82 6.28 -1.45 -0.45
CA ARG A 82 5.16 -0.61 -0.83
C ARG A 82 4.06 -0.82 0.18
N CYS A 83 3.54 0.27 0.73
CA CYS A 83 2.60 0.19 1.81
C CYS A 83 1.19 0.55 1.38
N ILE A 84 0.24 -0.27 1.73
CA ILE A 84 -1.17 -0.02 1.47
C ILE A 84 -1.86 0.07 2.82
N VAL A 85 -2.59 1.15 3.07
CA VAL A 85 -3.23 1.37 4.35
C VAL A 85 -4.72 1.12 4.22
N MET A 86 -5.29 0.40 5.17
CA MET A 86 -6.72 0.15 5.19
C MET A 86 -7.35 1.08 6.20
N THR A 87 -8.32 1.88 5.77
CA THR A 87 -8.92 2.90 6.60
C THR A 87 -10.40 2.65 6.79
N ALA A 88 -10.96 3.21 7.83
CA ALA A 88 -12.38 3.08 8.07
C ALA A 88 -13.18 3.82 7.01
N TYR A 89 -14.36 3.31 6.73
CA TYR A 89 -15.22 3.91 5.75
C TYR A 89 -15.51 5.36 6.15
N GLY A 90 -15.48 6.25 5.21
CA GLY A 90 -15.79 7.64 5.47
C GLY A 90 -14.65 8.48 6.02
N SER A 91 -13.48 7.90 6.21
CA SER A 91 -12.35 8.63 6.76
C SER A 91 -11.47 9.20 5.68
N ALA A 92 -11.93 10.21 5.00
CA ALA A 92 -11.11 10.81 3.95
C ALA A 92 -9.81 11.38 4.49
N GLU A 93 -9.84 11.90 5.70
CA GLU A 93 -8.64 12.43 6.29
C GLU A 93 -7.60 11.35 6.49
N ASN A 94 -8.00 10.16 6.87
CA ASN A 94 -7.06 9.08 7.08
C ASN A 94 -6.42 8.66 5.75
N ALA A 95 -7.20 8.69 4.68
CA ALA A 95 -6.66 8.36 3.36
C ALA A 95 -5.60 9.38 2.95
N VAL A 96 -5.87 10.65 3.18
CA VAL A 96 -4.92 11.70 2.83
C VAL A 96 -3.66 11.55 3.69
N GLN A 97 -3.81 11.27 4.98
CA GLN A 97 -2.67 11.08 5.83
C GLN A 97 -1.82 9.90 5.37
N ALA A 98 -2.47 8.82 4.95
CA ALA A 98 -1.74 7.65 4.48
C ALA A 98 -0.88 8.00 3.27
N LEU A 99 -1.47 8.70 2.32
CA LEU A 99 -0.73 9.05 1.11
C LEU A 99 0.40 10.03 1.42
N ARG A 100 0.17 10.95 2.33
CA ARG A 100 1.21 11.89 2.72
C ARG A 100 2.34 11.19 3.45
N ALA A 101 2.04 10.12 4.15
CA ALA A 101 3.07 9.36 4.85
C ALA A 101 3.84 8.43 3.92
N GLY A 102 3.49 8.42 2.64
CA GLY A 102 4.21 7.63 1.68
C GLY A 102 3.55 6.33 1.30
N ALA A 103 2.28 6.14 1.63
CA ALA A 103 1.60 4.93 1.24
C ALA A 103 1.47 4.87 -0.28
N PHE A 104 1.56 3.68 -0.82
CA PHE A 104 1.37 3.48 -2.24
C PHE A 104 -0.10 3.72 -2.58
N ASP A 105 -0.99 3.26 -1.71
CA ASP A 105 -2.42 3.42 -1.93
C ASP A 105 -3.14 3.16 -0.61
N TYR A 106 -4.45 3.23 -0.62
CA TYR A 106 -5.24 2.91 0.55
C TYR A 106 -6.48 2.15 0.12
N LEU A 107 -7.11 1.47 1.07
CA LEU A 107 -8.35 0.75 0.85
C LEU A 107 -9.30 1.12 1.96
N THR A 108 -10.59 1.25 1.63
CA THR A 108 -11.59 1.62 2.62
C THR A 108 -12.30 0.37 3.11
N LYS A 109 -12.47 0.23 4.41
CA LYS A 109 -13.21 -0.89 4.98
C LYS A 109 -14.70 -0.56 4.96
N PRO A 110 -15.57 -1.50 4.66
CA PRO A 110 -15.26 -2.89 4.37
C PRO A 110 -14.58 -3.03 3.01
N VAL A 111 -13.56 -3.84 2.95
CA VAL A 111 -12.74 -3.95 1.77
C VAL A 111 -13.40 -4.82 0.73
N ASP A 112 -13.45 -4.33 -0.50
CA ASP A 112 -13.93 -5.11 -1.63
C ASP A 112 -12.77 -5.96 -2.09
N LEU A 113 -12.90 -7.27 -2.06
CA LEU A 113 -11.79 -8.17 -2.37
C LEU A 113 -11.29 -8.02 -3.81
N LYS A 114 -12.16 -7.62 -4.70
CA LYS A 114 -11.74 -7.41 -6.07
C LYS A 114 -10.80 -6.22 -6.12
N GLN A 115 -11.16 -5.14 -5.47
CA GLN A 115 -10.32 -3.96 -5.40
C GLN A 115 -9.03 -4.27 -4.63
N PHE A 116 -9.15 -5.05 -3.56
CA PHE A 116 -8.01 -5.45 -2.75
C PHE A 116 -6.97 -6.17 -3.61
N ARG A 117 -7.39 -7.14 -4.38
CA ARG A 117 -6.46 -7.88 -5.24
C ARG A 117 -5.83 -6.97 -6.28
N SER A 118 -6.61 -6.05 -6.81
CA SER A 118 -6.14 -5.15 -7.84
C SER A 118 -5.09 -4.18 -7.30
N VAL A 119 -5.33 -3.62 -6.13
CA VAL A 119 -4.39 -2.67 -5.53
C VAL A 119 -3.11 -3.39 -5.14
N VAL A 120 -3.22 -4.60 -4.60
CA VAL A 120 -2.03 -5.35 -4.24
C VAL A 120 -1.22 -5.70 -5.49
N ALA A 121 -1.89 -6.10 -6.56
CA ALA A 121 -1.19 -6.41 -7.80
C ALA A 121 -0.44 -5.20 -8.34
N SER A 122 -1.05 -4.02 -8.22
CA SER A 122 -0.39 -2.79 -8.66
C SER A 122 0.83 -2.49 -7.80
N ALA A 123 0.72 -2.71 -6.50
CA ALA A 123 1.86 -2.48 -5.62
C ALA A 123 2.98 -3.46 -5.89
N VAL A 124 2.63 -4.71 -6.19
CA VAL A 124 3.64 -5.72 -6.51
C VAL A 124 4.39 -5.33 -7.77
N GLN A 125 3.68 -4.85 -8.79
CA GLN A 125 4.34 -4.44 -10.01
C GLN A 125 5.26 -3.26 -9.75
N GLY A 126 4.83 -2.32 -8.92
CA GLY A 126 5.68 -1.22 -8.58
C GLY A 126 6.90 -1.66 -7.81
N ALA A 127 6.73 -2.64 -6.93
CA ALA A 127 7.85 -3.12 -6.15
C ALA A 127 8.88 -3.81 -7.03
N GLU A 128 8.47 -4.31 -8.18
CA GLU A 128 9.39 -4.92 -9.09
C GLU A 128 10.11 -3.89 -9.92
N GLY A 129 9.94 -2.73 -9.58
CA GLY A 129 10.71 -1.75 -10.19
C GLY A 129 10.43 -1.34 -11.51
N LEU A 130 9.47 -1.29 -11.92
CA LEU A 130 9.19 -0.93 -13.07
C LEU A 130 9.37 0.29 -13.41
N PRO A 131 9.87 0.67 -13.93
CA PRO A 131 10.22 1.84 -14.19
C PRO A 131 9.35 2.55 -14.89
N SER A 132 8.87 2.18 -15.41
CA SER A 132 8.05 2.73 -16.00
C SER A 132 7.58 3.94 -15.73
N LEU A 133 8.16 4.85 -15.90
CA LEU A 133 7.75 6.02 -15.76
C LEU A 133 6.57 6.23 -16.45
N GLY A 134 6.44 5.77 -17.49
CA GLY A 134 5.30 6.01 -18.18
C GLY A 134 4.12 5.55 -17.50
N ALA A 135 4.33 4.59 -16.76
CA ALA A 135 3.22 4.02 -16.09
C ALA A 135 2.62 4.91 -15.16
N ILE A 136 3.29 5.90 -14.78
CA ILE A 136 2.86 6.65 -13.84
C ILE A 136 2.04 7.63 -14.29
N THR A 137 1.84 7.81 -15.35
CA THR A 137 1.13 8.79 -15.74
C THR A 137 -0.15 8.90 -15.18
N PRO A 138 -0.91 9.64 -15.63
CA PRO A 138 -2.15 10.08 -15.14
C PRO A 138 -3.04 9.06 -14.62
N SER A 139 -2.92 7.91 -15.09
CA SER A 139 -3.82 6.89 -14.62
C SER A 139 -3.63 6.64 -13.16
N ALA A 140 -2.57 7.10 -12.62
CA ALA A 140 -2.34 6.87 -11.23
C ALA A 140 -3.10 7.85 -10.37
N THR A 141 -3.69 8.85 -10.93
CA THR A 141 -4.40 9.84 -10.14
C THR A 141 -5.76 9.30 -9.73
N PRO A 142 -6.07 9.26 -8.46
CA PRO A 142 -7.37 8.79 -8.03
C PRO A 142 -8.46 9.72 -8.53
N PRO A 143 -9.61 9.22 -8.78
CA PRO A 143 -10.68 10.04 -9.31
C PRO A 143 -11.10 11.16 -8.38
N TRP A 144 -10.87 11.02 -7.09
CA TRP A 144 -11.24 12.06 -6.17
C TRP A 144 -10.24 13.19 -6.10
N ILE A 145 -9.11 13.07 -6.76
CA ILE A 145 -8.16 14.13 -6.83
C ILE A 145 -8.35 14.81 -8.15
N THR A 146 -8.73 16.06 -8.13
CA THR A 146 -8.91 16.80 -9.33
C THR A 146 -7.61 17.39 -9.76
N PRO A 147 -7.09 17.01 -10.86
CA PRO A 147 -5.79 17.54 -11.27
C PRO A 147 -5.92 19.00 -11.63
N MET A 148 -4.92 19.75 -11.36
CA MET A 148 -4.93 21.12 -11.72
C MET A 148 -4.93 21.20 -13.20
N PRO A 149 -5.78 21.96 -13.78
CA PRO A 149 -5.80 22.07 -15.21
C PRO A 149 -4.56 22.82 -15.65
N PRO A 150 -3.87 22.30 -16.54
CA PRO A 150 -2.67 22.92 -16.99
C PRO A 150 -2.99 24.26 -17.58
N ASP A 151 -4.15 24.45 -18.05
CA ASP A 151 -4.40 25.65 -18.64
C ASP A 151 -4.53 26.71 -17.69
N ALA A 152 -4.79 26.46 -16.51
CA ALA A 152 -4.84 27.51 -15.54
C ALA A 152 -3.53 28.24 -15.56
N SER A 153 -2.47 27.53 -15.58
CA SER A 153 -1.23 28.20 -15.56
C SER A 153 -0.93 28.74 -16.92
N THR A 154 -1.37 28.11 -17.89
CA THR A 154 -1.08 28.57 -19.20
C THR A 154 -1.78 29.84 -19.46
N VAL A 155 -2.97 29.92 -18.99
CA VAL A 155 -3.72 31.10 -19.18
C VAL A 155 -3.01 32.26 -18.57
N GLY A 156 -2.53 32.07 -17.42
CA GLY A 156 -1.80 33.13 -16.79
C GLY A 156 -0.69 33.56 -17.67
N THR A 157 -0.06 32.63 -18.28
CA THR A 157 1.04 32.96 -19.07
C THR A 157 0.60 33.69 -20.28
N SER A 158 -0.37 33.23 -20.90
CA SER A 158 -0.70 33.84 -22.12
C SER A 158 -1.20 35.18 -21.88
N ALA A 159 -1.75 35.41 -20.80
CA ALA A 159 -2.24 36.71 -20.57
C ALA A 159 -1.06 37.66 -20.62
N GLY A 160 0.02 37.18 -20.31
CA GLY A 160 1.17 37.98 -20.43
C GLY A 160 1.55 38.11 -21.90
#